data_0e0dc555b2c2330c8bfbb5acb7f372a1
#
_entry.id   0e0dc555b2c2330c8bfbb5acb7f372a1
#
_cell.length_a   1.000
_cell.length_b   1.000
_cell.length_c   1.000
_cell.angle_alpha   90.00
_cell.angle_beta   90.00
_cell.angle_gamma   90.00
#
_symmetry.space_group_name_H-M   'P 1'
#
loop_
_entity.id
_entity.type
_entity.pdbx_description
1 polymer ?
#
loop_
_entity_poly.entity_id
_entity_poly.type
_entity_poly.pdbx_seq_one_letter_code
_entity_poly.pdbx_strand_id
1 'polypeptide(L)'
;MTEVILFTQETCGACATQREKNEGIEDAYPDVEFREVDIQTDLETAEEYGVRKTPTTLVYANGEQTAEFIGIVDRDDLEAAIESAGQQSPGLAHRLTSIIRR
;
A
#
# COMPACT_ATOMS: atom_id res chain seq x y z
N MET A 1 11.35 -0.66 -5.83
CA MET A 1 11.10 -0.89 -4.41
C MET A 1 9.62 -0.78 -4.12
N THR A 2 9.12 -1.65 -3.26
CA THR A 2 7.70 -1.68 -2.95
C THR A 2 7.43 -1.03 -1.60
N GLU A 3 6.38 -0.22 -1.54
CA GLU A 3 6.00 0.47 -0.32
C GLU A 3 4.50 0.27 -0.08
N VAL A 4 4.13 0.01 1.18
CA VAL A 4 2.74 -0.10 1.58
C VAL A 4 2.47 0.95 2.65
N ILE A 5 1.44 1.77 2.42
CA ILE A 5 1.08 2.83 3.35
C ILE A 5 -0.33 2.58 3.85
N LEU A 6 -0.47 2.43 5.17
CA LEU A 6 -1.77 2.26 5.81
C LEU A 6 -2.16 3.58 6.47
N PHE A 7 -3.28 4.13 6.05
CA PHE A 7 -3.82 5.37 6.63
C PHE A 7 -4.88 5.03 7.65
N THR A 8 -4.71 5.55 8.85
CA THR A 8 -5.57 5.24 9.98
C THR A 8 -5.98 6.51 10.72
N GLN A 9 -6.85 6.35 11.72
CA GLN A 9 -7.09 7.41 12.69
C GLN A 9 -7.44 6.77 14.02
N GLU A 10 -7.29 7.53 15.10
CA GLU A 10 -7.35 6.99 16.45
C GLU A 10 -8.71 6.36 16.80
N THR A 11 -9.78 7.00 16.35
CA THR A 11 -11.12 6.54 16.70
C THR A 11 -11.72 5.59 15.68
N CYS A 12 -10.90 4.90 14.94
CA CYS A 12 -11.33 4.05 13.83
C CYS A 12 -11.28 2.57 14.25
N GLY A 13 -12.44 1.98 14.50
CA GLY A 13 -12.51 0.56 14.85
C GLY A 13 -12.05 -0.35 13.72
N ALA A 14 -12.40 0.01 12.48
CA ALA A 14 -11.98 -0.77 11.33
C ALA A 14 -10.46 -0.74 11.14
N CYS A 15 -9.82 0.35 11.56
CA CYS A 15 -8.35 0.44 11.50
C CYS A 15 -7.70 -0.58 12.43
N ALA A 16 -8.29 -0.78 13.61
CA ALA A 16 -7.78 -1.79 14.53
C ALA A 16 -7.90 -3.19 13.91
N THR A 17 -9.02 -3.45 13.25
CA THR A 17 -9.21 -4.72 12.55
C THR A 17 -8.18 -4.90 11.45
N GLN A 18 -7.90 -3.83 10.71
CA GLN A 18 -6.91 -3.90 9.65
C GLN A 18 -5.52 -4.19 10.20
N ARG A 19 -5.16 -3.57 11.33
CA ARG A 19 -3.87 -3.84 11.95
C ARG A 19 -3.74 -5.30 12.36
N GLU A 20 -4.82 -5.90 12.86
CA GLU A 20 -4.81 -7.31 13.22
C GLU A 20 -4.58 -8.19 11.99
N LYS A 21 -5.24 -7.87 10.89
CA LYS A 21 -5.06 -8.64 9.66
C LYS A 21 -3.63 -8.52 9.13
N ASN A 22 -3.00 -7.39 9.37
CA ASN A 22 -1.65 -7.13 8.88
C ASN A 22 -0.55 -7.61 9.81
N GLU A 23 -0.91 -8.15 10.98
CA GLU A 23 0.09 -8.54 11.97
C GLU A 23 1.07 -9.54 11.38
N GLY A 24 2.36 -9.24 11.51
CA GLY A 24 3.40 -10.11 11.00
C GLY A 24 3.68 -10.02 9.51
N ILE A 25 2.91 -9.20 8.79
CA ILE A 25 3.11 -9.10 7.34
C ILE A 25 4.47 -8.53 6.98
N GLU A 26 5.02 -7.68 7.83
CA GLU A 26 6.35 -7.10 7.61
C GLU A 26 7.42 -8.19 7.57
N ASP A 27 7.27 -9.20 8.40
CA ASP A 27 8.23 -10.29 8.47
C ASP A 27 8.19 -11.15 7.22
N ALA A 28 7.01 -11.25 6.59
CA ALA A 28 6.85 -12.04 5.37
C ALA A 28 7.43 -11.32 4.15
N TYR A 29 7.58 -10.01 4.22
CA TYR A 29 8.04 -9.21 3.09
C TYR A 29 9.15 -8.25 3.54
N PRO A 30 10.35 -8.77 3.85
CA PRO A 30 11.42 -7.93 4.41
C PRO A 30 11.93 -6.85 3.47
N ASP A 31 11.70 -6.99 2.17
CA ASP A 31 12.15 -6.00 1.19
C ASP A 31 11.11 -4.92 0.92
N VAL A 32 9.97 -4.98 1.59
CA VAL A 32 8.89 -4.02 1.40
C VAL A 32 8.90 -3.04 2.57
N GLU A 33 8.73 -1.76 2.25
CA GLU A 33 8.64 -0.73 3.28
C GLU A 33 7.19 -0.57 3.70
N PHE A 34 6.90 -0.69 5.00
CA PHE A 34 5.56 -0.52 5.54
C PHE A 34 5.51 0.74 6.39
N ARG A 35 4.52 1.58 6.14
CA ARG A 35 4.29 2.81 6.89
C ARG A 35 2.85 2.87 7.35
N GLU A 36 2.66 3.50 8.51
CA GLU A 36 1.31 3.81 8.96
C GLU A 36 1.24 5.32 9.18
N VAL A 37 0.20 5.95 8.65
CA VAL A 37 0.00 7.39 8.74
C VAL A 37 -1.34 7.65 9.42
N ASP A 38 -1.32 8.43 10.50
CA ASP A 38 -2.54 8.86 11.17
C ASP A 38 -3.01 10.14 10.48
N ILE A 39 -4.20 10.09 9.87
CA ILE A 39 -4.66 11.23 9.08
C ILE A 39 -5.06 12.44 9.95
N GLN A 40 -5.23 12.24 11.25
CA GLN A 40 -5.57 13.34 12.15
C GLN A 40 -4.34 14.09 12.63
N THR A 41 -3.22 13.40 12.77
CA THR A 41 -1.98 14.03 13.22
C THR A 41 -1.10 14.43 12.06
N ASP A 42 -1.30 13.85 10.88
CA ASP A 42 -0.50 14.15 9.70
C ASP A 42 -1.42 14.42 8.51
N LEU A 43 -2.20 15.49 8.64
CA LEU A 43 -3.15 15.90 7.61
C LEU A 43 -2.49 16.17 6.28
N GLU A 44 -1.29 16.74 6.33
CA GLU A 44 -0.58 17.13 5.13
C GLU A 44 -0.27 15.90 4.26
N THR A 45 0.22 14.85 4.88
CA THR A 45 0.51 13.63 4.15
C THR A 45 -0.78 13.00 3.60
N ALA A 46 -1.84 12.99 4.40
CA ALA A 46 -3.11 12.44 3.95
C ALA A 46 -3.64 13.19 2.72
N GLU A 47 -3.52 14.51 2.73
CA GLU A 47 -3.95 15.32 1.60
C GLU A 47 -3.10 15.09 0.37
N GLU A 48 -1.80 14.93 0.59
CA GLU A 48 -0.86 14.67 -0.50
C GLU A 48 -1.22 13.40 -1.25
N TYR A 49 -1.65 12.38 -0.52
CA TYR A 49 -2.04 11.11 -1.13
C TYR A 49 -3.52 11.03 -1.49
N GLY A 50 -4.29 12.09 -1.20
CA GLY A 50 -5.71 12.13 -1.53
C GLY A 50 -6.57 11.21 -0.68
N VAL A 51 -6.13 10.88 0.52
CA VAL A 51 -6.84 9.96 1.41
C VAL A 51 -7.81 10.71 2.28
N ARG A 52 -9.07 10.26 2.29
CA ARG A 52 -10.12 10.89 3.10
C ARG A 52 -10.82 9.92 4.03
N LYS A 53 -10.65 8.63 3.84
CA LYS A 53 -11.31 7.61 4.64
C LYS A 53 -10.29 6.68 5.26
N THR A 54 -10.65 6.08 6.39
CA THR A 54 -9.78 5.13 7.06
C THR A 54 -10.55 3.85 7.36
N PRO A 55 -9.90 2.70 7.30
CA PRO A 55 -8.53 2.55 6.84
C PRO A 55 -8.45 2.65 5.30
N THR A 56 -7.35 3.15 4.80
CA THR A 56 -7.04 3.10 3.37
C THR A 56 -5.63 2.56 3.24
N THR A 57 -5.45 1.60 2.36
CA THR A 57 -4.14 1.00 2.13
C THR A 57 -3.72 1.29 0.70
N LEU A 58 -2.54 1.87 0.53
CA LEU A 58 -1.98 2.14 -0.79
C LEU A 58 -0.73 1.31 -0.98
N VAL A 59 -0.57 0.75 -2.17
CA VAL A 59 0.62 -0.01 -2.53
C VAL A 59 1.32 0.72 -3.67
N TYR A 60 2.62 0.93 -3.49
CA TYR A 60 3.44 1.62 -4.48
C TYR A 60 4.58 0.73 -4.94
N ALA A 61 4.89 0.81 -6.22
CA ALA A 61 6.06 0.16 -6.79
C ALA A 61 6.88 1.21 -7.52
N ASN A 62 8.10 1.42 -7.06
CA ASN A 62 9.03 2.36 -7.70
C ASN A 62 8.44 3.78 -7.84
N GLY A 63 7.70 4.21 -6.82
CA GLY A 63 7.12 5.53 -6.78
C GLY A 63 5.78 5.68 -7.45
N GLU A 64 5.25 4.60 -8.03
CA GLU A 64 3.94 4.63 -8.67
C GLU A 64 2.94 3.81 -7.89
N GLN A 65 1.74 4.35 -7.73
CA GLN A 65 0.67 3.64 -7.05
C GLN A 65 0.17 2.49 -7.91
N THR A 66 0.22 1.28 -7.36
CA THR A 66 -0.22 0.08 -8.08
C THR A 66 -1.51 -0.49 -7.55
N ALA A 67 -1.91 -0.12 -6.33
CA ALA A 67 -3.16 -0.63 -5.77
C ALA A 67 -3.68 0.34 -4.71
N GLU A 68 -5.01 0.33 -4.55
CA GLU A 68 -5.67 1.14 -3.53
C GLU A 68 -6.82 0.32 -2.94
N PHE A 69 -6.87 0.26 -1.62
CA PHE A 69 -7.95 -0.42 -0.92
C PHE A 69 -8.57 0.55 0.07
N ILE A 70 -9.82 0.94 -0.18
CA ILE A 70 -10.57 1.81 0.73
C ILE A 70 -11.43 0.93 1.61
N GLY A 71 -11.22 1.01 2.93
CA GLY A 71 -11.86 0.13 3.88
C GLY A 71 -10.94 -1.05 4.22
N ILE A 72 -11.51 -2.05 4.86
CA ILE A 72 -10.74 -3.23 5.27
C ILE A 72 -10.41 -4.09 4.06
N VAL A 73 -9.15 -4.47 3.95
CA VAL A 73 -8.70 -5.39 2.90
C VAL A 73 -8.23 -6.68 3.57
N ASP A 74 -8.62 -7.81 3.03
CA ASP A 74 -8.16 -9.10 3.53
C ASP A 74 -6.68 -9.28 3.28
N ARG A 75 -6.03 -9.99 4.19
CA ARG A 75 -4.59 -10.19 4.10
C ARG A 75 -4.17 -10.81 2.78
N ASP A 76 -4.92 -11.81 2.31
CA ASP A 76 -4.58 -12.49 1.05
C ASP A 76 -4.61 -11.53 -0.13
N ASP A 77 -5.58 -10.63 -0.14
CA ASP A 77 -5.69 -9.63 -1.22
C ASP A 77 -4.56 -8.62 -1.16
N LEU A 78 -4.20 -8.21 0.06
CA LEU A 78 -3.08 -7.27 0.23
C LEU A 78 -1.77 -7.93 -0.17
N GLU A 79 -1.56 -9.18 0.22
CA GLU A 79 -0.34 -9.90 -0.15
C GLU A 79 -0.24 -10.07 -1.67
N ALA A 80 -1.36 -10.36 -2.32
CA ALA A 80 -1.37 -10.47 -3.77
C ALA A 80 -0.97 -9.15 -4.43
N ALA A 81 -1.47 -8.04 -3.89
CA ALA A 81 -1.12 -6.71 -4.41
C ALA A 81 0.37 -6.40 -4.20
N ILE A 82 0.91 -6.79 -3.05
CA ILE A 82 2.32 -6.59 -2.76
C ILE A 82 3.19 -7.39 -3.73
N GLU A 83 2.82 -8.64 -3.96
CA GLU A 83 3.58 -9.50 -4.86
C GLU A 83 3.51 -9.01 -6.29
N SER A 84 2.34 -8.54 -6.70
CA SER A 84 2.17 -7.98 -8.04
C SER A 84 3.03 -6.72 -8.21
N ALA A 85 3.09 -5.87 -7.18
CA ALA A 85 3.92 -4.67 -7.22
C ALA A 85 5.40 -5.04 -7.33
N GLY A 86 5.82 -6.07 -6.63
CA GLY A 86 7.21 -6.51 -6.64
C GLY A 86 7.67 -7.07 -7.98
N GLN A 87 6.72 -7.42 -8.85
CA GLN A 87 7.05 -7.97 -10.16
C GLN A 87 7.19 -6.89 -11.23
N GLN A 88 6.91 -5.64 -10.89
CA GLN A 88 7.01 -4.57 -11.88
C GLN A 88 8.45 -4.12 -12.05
N SER A 89 8.84 -3.93 -13.32
CA SER A 89 10.19 -3.47 -13.62
C SER A 89 10.29 -1.96 -13.43
N PRO A 90 11.33 -1.49 -12.78
CA PRO A 90 11.52 -0.05 -12.67
C PRO A 90 11.82 0.56 -14.04
N GLY A 91 10.98 1.40 -14.51
CA GLY A 91 11.23 2.18 -15.72
C GLY A 91 11.13 1.44 -17.02
N LEU A 92 10.85 0.55 -17.40
CA LEU A 92 10.87 -0.09 -18.69
C LEU A 92 9.57 -0.17 -19.42
N ALA A 93 10.12 -0.25 -18.91
CA ALA A 93 9.32 -0.35 -19.34
C ALA A 93 8.83 -0.39 -19.66
N HIS A 94 9.05 -0.44 -19.52
CA HIS A 94 8.44 -0.52 -19.59
C HIS A 94 8.31 -0.49 -20.37
N ARG A 95 8.45 -0.53 -20.52
CA ARG A 95 8.15 -0.67 -21.14
C ARG A 95 8.32 -1.07 -21.89
N LEU A 96 8.53 -1.16 -22.13
CA LEU A 96 8.46 -1.62 -22.82
C LEU A 96 8.27 -2.32 -23.09
N THR A 97 8.37 -2.57 -22.91
CA THR A 97 7.99 -3.21 -23.12
C THR A 97 7.53 -3.58 -23.27
N SER A 98 7.66 -3.60 -23.27
CA SER A 98 7.00 -3.91 -23.39
C SER A 98 6.90 -4.00 -24.06
N ILE A 99 7.07 -3.96 -24.32
CA ILE A 99 6.86 -4.01 -24.87
C ILE A 99 7.11 -4.42 -25.52
N ILE A 100 7.39 -4.57 -25.69
CA ILE A 100 7.43 -4.86 -26.05
C ILE A 100 7.35 -5.60 -26.28
N ARG A 101 7.37 -5.83 -26.20
CA ARG A 101 6.99 -6.32 -26.01
C ARG A 101 6.66 -6.77 -26.31
N ARG A 102 6.84 -6.93 -26.40
CA ARG A 102 6.28 -7.13 -26.28
C ARG A 102 5.99 -7.34 -26.45
#